data_a7e16e063c2ce7cb7d6de29d80185114
#
_entry.id   a7e16e063c2ce7cb7d6de29d80185114
#
_cell.length_a   1.000
_cell.length_b   1.000
_cell.length_c   1.000
_cell.angle_alpha   90.00
_cell.angle_beta   90.00
_cell.angle_gamma   90.00
#
_symmetry.space_group_name_H-M   'P 1'
#
loop_
_entity.id
_entity.type
_entity.pdbx_description
1 polymer ?
#
loop_
_entity_poly.entity_id
_entity_poly.type
_entity_poly.pdbx_seq_one_letter_code
_entity_poly.pdbx_strand_id
1 'polypeptide(L)'
;MRRARILGIAVAALLPMTAWAEPADTVMLKTEAYVKGPMVTLGEVAEIKGENAPVLGQIELGGAAAPGASKRLDATLVRTRIESAGVQASDITLDGANAVVAKTLSMELTQDILAEDLFAFIESKVPWKLEDTEIEVEHQAQSIVVPEGELSIKWSPQPQYRWIGPTVFRGEIRVDGDVKRSITMKAKVDALADVLVTTMDIPRGKLITPSDVQVEKRSLANLRTGSYVTELEDLVGNTARSTIFAGQVISPRQVVPPQLVKRNQAVTVETRAGGLLIRSRAVALGNAGAGEVLTCLNPDSKQEFVGTLRKDGIVVVE
;
A
#
# COMPACT_ATOMS: atom_id res chain seq x y z
N MET A 1 -49.01 -42.35 95.58
CA MET A 1 -49.04 -41.62 94.27
C MET A 1 -48.31 -40.33 94.42
N ARG A 2 -47.00 -40.27 94.08
CA ARG A 2 -46.21 -39.05 94.00
C ARG A 2 -45.26 -39.18 92.79
N ARG A 3 -45.49 -38.34 91.80
CA ARG A 3 -44.65 -38.23 90.59
C ARG A 3 -43.46 -37.38 90.93
N ALA A 4 -42.26 -37.92 90.77
CA ALA A 4 -41.01 -37.20 90.83
C ALA A 4 -40.70 -36.64 89.43
N ARG A 5 -40.47 -35.33 89.25
CA ARG A 5 -39.97 -34.67 88.11
C ARG A 5 -38.44 -34.62 88.17
N ILE A 6 -37.78 -35.26 87.20
CA ILE A 6 -36.35 -35.16 87.08
C ILE A 6 -36.07 -33.98 86.07
N LEU A 7 -35.29 -32.98 86.57
CA LEU A 7 -34.87 -31.80 85.83
C LEU A 7 -33.55 -32.19 85.18
N GLY A 8 -33.57 -32.33 83.85
CA GLY A 8 -32.38 -32.56 83.01
C GLY A 8 -31.65 -31.25 82.75
N ILE A 9 -30.42 -31.08 83.17
CA ILE A 9 -29.50 -29.98 82.86
C ILE A 9 -28.81 -30.36 81.53
N ALA A 10 -29.12 -29.61 80.45
CA ALA A 10 -28.40 -29.72 79.19
C ALA A 10 -27.12 -28.85 79.26
N VAL A 11 -25.97 -29.50 79.32
CA VAL A 11 -24.65 -28.86 79.14
C VAL A 11 -24.39 -28.68 77.68
N ALA A 12 -24.50 -27.44 77.19
CA ALA A 12 -24.10 -27.05 75.83
C ALA A 12 -22.56 -26.99 75.76
N ALA A 13 -21.96 -27.97 75.12
CA ALA A 13 -20.53 -27.95 74.81
C ALA A 13 -20.29 -26.95 73.71
N LEU A 14 -19.69 -25.78 74.01
CA LEU A 14 -19.11 -24.86 73.00
C LEU A 14 -17.86 -25.54 72.42
N LEU A 15 -18.00 -26.09 71.23
CA LEU A 15 -16.83 -26.49 70.43
C LEU A 15 -16.14 -25.20 69.96
N PRO A 16 -14.81 -25.03 70.09
CA PRO A 16 -14.08 -23.94 69.51
C PRO A 16 -14.16 -24.11 68.02
N MET A 17 -14.75 -23.13 67.27
CA MET A 17 -14.56 -22.96 65.80
C MET A 17 -13.07 -22.67 65.58
N THR A 18 -12.31 -23.70 65.25
CA THR A 18 -11.00 -23.48 64.63
C THR A 18 -11.24 -22.78 63.30
N ALA A 19 -10.97 -21.49 63.26
CA ALA A 19 -10.85 -20.78 62.01
C ALA A 19 -9.76 -21.48 61.20
N TRP A 20 -10.15 -22.17 60.15
CA TRP A 20 -9.21 -22.65 59.15
C TRP A 20 -8.68 -21.39 58.50
N ALA A 21 -7.40 -21.05 58.78
CA ALA A 21 -6.69 -20.04 58.02
C ALA A 21 -6.67 -20.55 56.56
N GLU A 22 -7.27 -19.79 55.67
CA GLU A 22 -7.16 -20.06 54.22
C GLU A 22 -5.67 -20.12 53.88
N PRO A 23 -5.22 -21.13 53.11
CA PRO A 23 -3.82 -21.22 52.75
C PRO A 23 -3.43 -19.98 51.98
N ALA A 24 -2.40 -19.27 52.47
CA ALA A 24 -1.86 -18.09 51.79
C ALA A 24 -1.48 -18.45 50.34
N ASP A 25 -1.85 -17.58 49.39
CA ASP A 25 -1.48 -17.77 47.98
C ASP A 25 0.06 -17.83 47.86
N THR A 26 0.56 -18.79 47.11
CA THR A 26 2.02 -18.96 46.92
C THR A 26 2.43 -18.45 45.56
N VAL A 27 3.35 -17.52 45.56
CA VAL A 27 3.95 -16.92 44.35
C VAL A 27 5.41 -17.36 44.26
N MET A 28 5.72 -18.26 43.34
CA MET A 28 7.07 -18.79 43.14
C MET A 28 7.72 -18.11 41.94
N LEU A 29 8.71 -17.23 42.16
CA LEU A 29 9.43 -16.53 41.13
C LEU A 29 10.33 -17.47 40.32
N LYS A 30 10.23 -17.38 39.00
CA LYS A 30 11.12 -18.09 38.05
C LYS A 30 12.50 -17.42 38.02
N THR A 31 13.52 -18.14 37.60
CA THR A 31 14.85 -17.54 37.32
C THR A 31 14.85 -16.77 35.99
N GLU A 32 14.16 -17.32 34.99
CA GLU A 32 13.96 -16.72 33.68
C GLU A 32 12.50 -16.83 33.27
N ALA A 33 12.02 -15.81 32.53
CA ALA A 33 10.68 -15.80 31.96
C ALA A 33 10.69 -15.17 30.57
N TYR A 34 9.79 -15.65 29.71
CA TYR A 34 9.52 -15.03 28.41
C TYR A 34 8.24 -14.22 28.54
N VAL A 35 8.30 -12.97 28.09
CA VAL A 35 7.19 -12.01 28.20
C VAL A 35 6.86 -11.43 26.84
N LYS A 36 5.57 -11.27 26.54
CA LYS A 36 5.14 -10.68 25.25
C LYS A 36 5.30 -9.16 25.22
N GLY A 37 5.16 -8.50 26.39
CA GLY A 37 5.13 -7.04 26.45
C GLY A 37 3.76 -6.46 26.01
N PRO A 38 3.56 -5.15 26.07
CA PRO A 38 4.51 -4.11 26.51
C PRO A 38 4.71 -4.06 28.02
N MET A 39 3.83 -4.69 28.83
CA MET A 39 3.92 -4.78 30.27
C MET A 39 4.29 -6.21 30.69
N VAL A 40 5.04 -6.32 31.75
CA VAL A 40 5.33 -7.61 32.37
C VAL A 40 4.30 -7.86 33.46
N THR A 41 3.63 -9.01 33.40
CA THR A 41 2.67 -9.42 34.41
C THR A 41 3.27 -10.44 35.39
N LEU A 42 2.72 -10.52 36.58
CA LEU A 42 3.20 -11.45 37.61
C LEU A 42 3.04 -12.91 37.15
N GLY A 43 1.96 -13.23 36.44
CA GLY A 43 1.71 -14.57 35.89
C GLY A 43 2.70 -15.05 34.86
N GLU A 44 3.37 -14.13 34.12
CA GLU A 44 4.43 -14.49 33.18
C GLU A 44 5.73 -14.87 33.91
N VAL A 45 6.06 -14.20 35.02
CA VAL A 45 7.35 -14.31 35.71
C VAL A 45 7.31 -15.20 36.95
N ALA A 46 6.13 -15.63 37.41
CA ALA A 46 5.95 -16.49 38.56
C ALA A 46 4.98 -17.64 38.26
N GLU A 47 5.10 -18.70 39.05
CA GLU A 47 4.07 -19.74 39.21
C GLU A 47 3.23 -19.38 40.42
N ILE A 48 1.93 -19.20 40.26
CA ILE A 48 1.03 -18.74 41.32
C ILE A 48 0.08 -19.86 41.64
N LYS A 49 0.01 -20.22 42.94
CA LYS A 49 -0.90 -21.25 43.48
C LYS A 49 -1.78 -20.64 44.55
N GLY A 50 -3.07 -20.88 44.51
CA GLY A 50 -4.06 -20.40 45.46
C GLY A 50 -5.33 -19.94 44.76
N GLU A 51 -6.31 -19.51 45.53
CA GLU A 51 -7.63 -19.13 45.05
C GLU A 51 -7.57 -17.82 44.24
N ASN A 52 -6.69 -16.89 44.60
CA ASN A 52 -6.53 -15.58 43.93
C ASN A 52 -5.52 -15.60 42.78
N ALA A 53 -4.98 -16.76 42.39
CA ALA A 53 -3.98 -16.88 41.31
C ALA A 53 -4.37 -16.17 40.00
N PRO A 54 -5.64 -16.22 39.52
CA PRO A 54 -6.01 -15.48 38.28
C PRO A 54 -5.92 -13.96 38.43
N VAL A 55 -6.21 -13.42 39.62
CA VAL A 55 -6.15 -11.97 39.88
C VAL A 55 -4.71 -11.53 40.07
N LEU A 56 -3.94 -12.29 40.90
CA LEU A 56 -2.53 -12.02 41.11
C LEU A 56 -1.72 -12.06 39.81
N GLY A 57 -2.04 -13.01 38.95
CA GLY A 57 -1.37 -13.15 37.64
C GLY A 57 -1.48 -11.94 36.74
N GLN A 58 -2.51 -11.10 36.91
CA GLN A 58 -2.72 -9.88 36.10
C GLN A 58 -2.00 -8.65 36.65
N ILE A 59 -1.37 -8.74 37.82
CA ILE A 59 -0.64 -7.61 38.43
C ILE A 59 0.52 -7.22 37.52
N GLU A 60 0.54 -5.95 37.11
CA GLU A 60 1.58 -5.38 36.26
C GLU A 60 2.83 -5.02 37.08
N LEU A 61 3.96 -5.61 36.73
CA LEU A 61 5.25 -5.35 37.36
C LEU A 61 6.02 -4.19 36.75
N GLY A 62 5.55 -3.70 35.64
CA GLY A 62 6.14 -2.57 34.91
C GLY A 62 6.39 -2.88 33.43
N GLY A 63 6.89 -1.90 32.67
CA GLY A 63 7.17 -2.06 31.25
C GLY A 63 8.20 -3.15 30.97
N ALA A 64 7.96 -3.97 29.94
CA ALA A 64 8.91 -4.94 29.42
C ALA A 64 10.16 -4.26 28.81
N ALA A 65 11.22 -5.03 28.60
CA ALA A 65 12.37 -4.57 27.83
C ALA A 65 11.98 -4.36 26.34
N ALA A 66 12.86 -3.75 25.57
CA ALA A 66 12.69 -3.72 24.11
C ALA A 66 12.62 -5.16 23.55
N PRO A 67 11.93 -5.38 22.42
CA PRO A 67 11.87 -6.71 21.79
C PRO A 67 13.25 -7.32 21.62
N GLY A 68 13.41 -8.59 22.03
CA GLY A 68 14.67 -9.31 22.03
C GLY A 68 15.63 -8.97 23.19
N ALA A 69 15.35 -7.94 23.97
CA ALA A 69 16.14 -7.59 25.15
C ALA A 69 15.60 -8.23 26.43
N SER A 70 16.41 -8.16 27.49
CA SER A 70 16.07 -8.73 28.80
C SER A 70 16.03 -7.63 29.86
N LYS A 71 15.17 -7.78 30.84
CA LYS A 71 15.07 -6.95 32.04
C LYS A 71 15.11 -7.78 33.30
N ARG A 72 15.93 -7.37 34.22
CA ARG A 72 15.98 -8.00 35.55
C ARG A 72 14.93 -7.35 36.47
N LEU A 73 14.13 -8.18 37.11
CA LEU A 73 13.14 -7.79 38.11
C LEU A 73 13.50 -8.46 39.44
N ASP A 74 13.88 -7.68 40.43
CA ASP A 74 14.24 -8.20 41.73
C ASP A 74 12.98 -8.52 42.58
N ALA A 75 13.05 -9.54 43.43
CA ALA A 75 11.93 -9.98 44.28
C ALA A 75 11.34 -8.84 45.14
N THR A 76 12.19 -7.88 45.56
CA THR A 76 11.74 -6.70 46.32
C THR A 76 10.81 -5.82 45.45
N LEU A 77 11.15 -5.59 44.19
CA LEU A 77 10.30 -4.85 43.25
C LEU A 77 8.95 -5.57 43.05
N VAL A 78 9.00 -6.89 42.86
CA VAL A 78 7.79 -7.71 42.67
C VAL A 78 6.89 -7.59 43.92
N ARG A 79 7.44 -7.73 45.13
CA ARG A 79 6.71 -7.56 46.39
C ARG A 79 6.05 -6.17 46.45
N THR A 80 6.81 -5.10 46.21
CA THR A 80 6.28 -3.73 46.23
C THR A 80 5.13 -3.54 45.26
N ARG A 81 5.20 -4.17 44.09
CA ARG A 81 4.13 -4.08 43.10
C ARG A 81 2.86 -4.82 43.52
N ILE A 82 3.01 -5.99 44.10
CA ILE A 82 1.89 -6.78 44.67
C ILE A 82 1.20 -5.99 45.79
N GLU A 83 1.98 -5.42 46.70
CA GLU A 83 1.44 -4.56 47.78
C GLU A 83 0.74 -3.32 47.24
N SER A 84 1.30 -2.68 46.19
CA SER A 84 0.70 -1.51 45.54
C SER A 84 -0.61 -1.87 44.82
N ALA A 85 -0.82 -3.11 44.43
CA ALA A 85 -2.07 -3.62 43.88
C ALA A 85 -3.14 -3.93 44.93
N GLY A 86 -2.84 -3.69 46.24
CA GLY A 86 -3.77 -3.82 47.35
C GLY A 86 -3.75 -5.20 48.01
N VAL A 87 -2.80 -6.07 47.70
CA VAL A 87 -2.64 -7.40 48.30
C VAL A 87 -1.75 -7.26 49.55
N GLN A 88 -2.22 -7.75 50.71
CA GLN A 88 -1.42 -7.68 51.94
C GLN A 88 -0.31 -8.73 51.93
N ALA A 89 0.85 -8.35 52.46
CA ALA A 89 2.01 -9.24 52.54
C ALA A 89 1.76 -10.51 53.37
N SER A 90 0.75 -10.50 54.27
CA SER A 90 0.29 -11.65 55.06
C SER A 90 -0.46 -12.69 54.26
N ASP A 91 -1.06 -12.29 53.13
CA ASP A 91 -1.97 -13.11 52.32
C ASP A 91 -1.24 -13.91 51.26
N ILE A 92 0.05 -13.60 51.04
CA ILE A 92 0.90 -14.26 50.05
C ILE A 92 2.22 -14.75 50.62
N THR A 93 2.68 -15.88 50.13
CA THR A 93 4.05 -16.38 50.34
C THR A 93 4.83 -16.18 49.02
N LEU A 94 5.82 -15.26 49.06
CA LEU A 94 6.72 -15.03 47.92
C LEU A 94 7.98 -15.88 48.11
N ASP A 95 8.22 -16.83 47.22
CA ASP A 95 9.33 -17.78 47.24
C ASP A 95 9.99 -17.88 45.84
N GLY A 96 11.03 -18.68 45.69
CA GLY A 96 11.73 -18.94 44.45
C GLY A 96 12.97 -18.09 44.27
N ALA A 97 13.17 -17.54 43.07
CA ALA A 97 14.37 -16.78 42.74
C ALA A 97 14.37 -15.37 43.35
N ASN A 98 15.55 -14.88 43.80
CA ASN A 98 15.72 -13.52 44.31
C ASN A 98 15.53 -12.44 43.22
N ALA A 99 15.60 -12.85 41.96
CA ALA A 99 15.32 -12.02 40.81
C ALA A 99 14.95 -12.88 39.60
N VAL A 100 14.10 -12.35 38.73
CA VAL A 100 13.74 -12.98 37.47
C VAL A 100 14.30 -12.16 36.29
N VAL A 101 14.86 -12.87 35.29
CA VAL A 101 15.28 -12.27 34.05
C VAL A 101 14.14 -12.41 33.04
N ALA A 102 13.37 -11.36 32.86
CA ALA A 102 12.29 -11.31 31.89
C ALA A 102 12.87 -10.99 30.49
N LYS A 103 12.78 -11.93 29.56
CA LYS A 103 13.20 -11.79 28.15
C LYS A 103 11.97 -11.46 27.30
N THR A 104 12.00 -10.31 26.63
CA THR A 104 10.90 -9.91 25.74
C THR A 104 10.97 -10.69 24.43
N LEU A 105 9.89 -11.39 24.12
CA LEU A 105 9.75 -12.14 22.87
C LEU A 105 9.84 -11.20 21.66
N SER A 106 10.43 -11.70 20.58
CA SER A 106 10.67 -10.91 19.39
C SER A 106 10.72 -11.76 18.14
N MET A 107 10.40 -11.15 17.02
CA MET A 107 10.65 -11.67 15.68
C MET A 107 11.72 -10.82 15.01
N GLU A 108 12.61 -11.47 14.27
CA GLU A 108 13.59 -10.80 13.43
C GLU A 108 13.12 -10.84 11.98
N LEU A 109 12.89 -9.66 11.41
CA LEU A 109 12.58 -9.49 9.99
C LEU A 109 13.90 -9.31 9.25
N THR A 110 14.33 -10.37 8.60
CA THR A 110 15.54 -10.35 7.77
C THR A 110 15.33 -9.52 6.51
N GLN A 111 16.41 -9.16 5.86
CA GLN A 111 16.38 -8.44 4.59
C GLN A 111 15.59 -9.19 3.51
N ASP A 112 15.76 -10.51 3.46
CA ASP A 112 15.11 -11.37 2.48
C ASP A 112 13.59 -11.40 2.70
N ILE A 113 13.13 -11.54 3.95
CA ILE A 113 11.70 -11.50 4.29
C ILE A 113 11.07 -10.18 3.85
N LEU A 114 11.74 -9.05 4.10
CA LEU A 114 11.24 -7.73 3.72
C LEU A 114 11.24 -7.53 2.20
N ALA A 115 12.26 -8.05 1.51
CA ALA A 115 12.36 -7.96 0.06
C ALA A 115 11.32 -8.84 -0.64
N GLU A 116 11.10 -10.06 -0.17
CA GLU A 116 10.07 -10.98 -0.68
C GLU A 116 8.66 -10.42 -0.48
N ASP A 117 8.37 -9.86 0.69
CA ASP A 117 7.06 -9.26 0.98
C ASP A 117 6.80 -8.03 0.10
N LEU A 118 7.81 -7.15 -0.09
CA LEU A 118 7.72 -6.02 -1.01
C LEU A 118 7.58 -6.48 -2.46
N PHE A 119 8.32 -7.50 -2.88
CA PHE A 119 8.25 -8.08 -4.22
C PHE A 119 6.83 -8.58 -4.50
N ALA A 120 6.26 -9.40 -3.60
CA ALA A 120 4.90 -9.90 -3.72
C ALA A 120 3.85 -8.78 -3.75
N PHE A 121 4.06 -7.72 -2.95
CA PHE A 121 3.20 -6.53 -3.01
C PHE A 121 3.26 -5.86 -4.39
N ILE A 122 4.46 -5.63 -4.94
CA ILE A 122 4.64 -4.99 -6.25
C ILE A 122 3.98 -5.87 -7.33
N GLU A 123 4.25 -7.18 -7.33
CA GLU A 123 3.68 -8.15 -8.27
C GLU A 123 2.14 -8.11 -8.29
N SER A 124 1.51 -7.93 -7.12
CA SER A 124 0.06 -7.82 -6.98
C SER A 124 -0.53 -6.51 -7.53
N LYS A 125 0.29 -5.49 -7.78
CA LYS A 125 -0.15 -4.12 -8.13
C LYS A 125 0.26 -3.65 -9.51
N VAL A 126 1.29 -4.25 -10.10
CA VAL A 126 1.73 -3.88 -11.45
C VAL A 126 0.60 -4.11 -12.47
N PRO A 127 0.36 -3.15 -13.37
CA PRO A 127 -0.68 -3.28 -14.40
C PRO A 127 -0.22 -4.08 -15.62
N TRP A 128 1.04 -4.52 -15.63
CA TRP A 128 1.68 -5.22 -16.73
C TRP A 128 1.58 -6.73 -16.57
N LYS A 129 1.75 -7.49 -17.66
CA LYS A 129 1.87 -8.93 -17.59
C LYS A 129 3.17 -9.30 -16.86
N LEU A 130 3.09 -10.21 -15.89
CA LEU A 130 4.26 -10.60 -15.09
C LEU A 130 5.39 -11.20 -15.94
N GLU A 131 5.06 -11.92 -17.02
CA GLU A 131 6.02 -12.49 -17.97
C GLU A 131 6.87 -11.44 -18.70
N ASP A 132 6.36 -10.21 -18.83
CA ASP A 132 7.02 -9.08 -19.46
C ASP A 132 7.52 -8.05 -18.41
N THR A 133 7.46 -8.37 -17.11
CA THR A 133 7.81 -7.45 -16.02
C THR A 133 9.03 -7.95 -15.25
N GLU A 134 10.00 -7.09 -15.05
CA GLU A 134 11.19 -7.31 -14.21
C GLU A 134 11.08 -6.41 -12.97
N ILE A 135 11.20 -7.02 -11.80
CA ILE A 135 11.12 -6.34 -10.52
C ILE A 135 12.43 -6.56 -9.77
N GLU A 136 13.17 -5.50 -9.53
CA GLU A 136 14.38 -5.49 -8.72
C GLU A 136 14.07 -4.79 -7.39
N VAL A 137 14.29 -5.48 -6.26
CA VAL A 137 14.14 -4.92 -4.91
C VAL A 137 15.52 -4.78 -4.29
N GLU A 138 15.86 -3.57 -3.82
CA GLU A 138 17.13 -3.34 -3.10
C GLU A 138 16.99 -3.86 -1.67
N HIS A 139 17.92 -4.71 -1.23
CA HIS A 139 17.98 -5.21 0.14
C HIS A 139 18.35 -4.09 1.12
N GLN A 140 17.74 -4.12 2.29
CA GLN A 140 18.14 -3.24 3.40
C GLN A 140 19.46 -3.71 4.04
N ALA A 141 20.21 -2.79 4.61
CA ALA A 141 21.50 -3.13 5.21
C ALA A 141 21.39 -3.86 6.57
N GLN A 142 20.23 -3.85 7.23
CA GLN A 142 20.05 -4.39 8.58
C GLN A 142 18.70 -5.07 8.75
N SER A 143 18.67 -6.17 9.50
CA SER A 143 17.45 -6.80 9.98
C SER A 143 16.73 -5.93 11.01
N ILE A 144 15.45 -6.16 11.18
CA ILE A 144 14.57 -5.38 12.06
C ILE A 144 13.98 -6.32 13.11
N VAL A 145 14.17 -5.98 14.36
CA VAL A 145 13.57 -6.71 15.48
C VAL A 145 12.26 -6.03 15.89
N VAL A 146 11.19 -6.80 15.95
CA VAL A 146 9.83 -6.37 16.36
C VAL A 146 9.29 -7.31 17.43
N PRO A 147 8.26 -6.91 18.21
CA PRO A 147 7.58 -7.81 19.12
C PRO A 147 7.05 -9.05 18.41
N GLU A 148 6.96 -10.18 19.11
CA GLU A 148 6.28 -11.37 18.62
C GLU A 148 4.76 -11.13 18.58
N GLY A 149 4.11 -11.51 17.48
CA GLY A 149 2.66 -11.36 17.27
C GLY A 149 2.26 -11.58 15.81
N GLU A 150 1.05 -11.25 15.46
CA GLU A 150 0.56 -11.31 14.09
C GLU A 150 1.19 -10.17 13.26
N LEU A 151 2.09 -10.54 12.34
CA LEU A 151 2.82 -9.61 11.50
C LEU A 151 2.02 -9.25 10.26
N SER A 152 1.99 -7.96 9.93
CA SER A 152 1.57 -7.46 8.63
C SER A 152 2.41 -6.25 8.21
N ILE A 153 2.71 -6.14 6.91
CA ILE A 153 3.45 -5.00 6.37
C ILE A 153 2.56 -4.31 5.35
N LYS A 154 2.30 -3.02 5.57
CA LYS A 154 1.53 -2.21 4.65
C LYS A 154 2.46 -1.36 3.80
N TRP A 155 2.63 -1.73 2.54
CA TRP A 155 3.43 -0.98 1.59
C TRP A 155 2.65 0.13 0.90
N SER A 156 3.36 1.23 0.62
CA SER A 156 2.83 2.37 -0.12
C SER A 156 3.94 2.94 -1.01
N PRO A 157 3.74 3.04 -2.32
CA PRO A 157 4.66 3.71 -3.22
C PRO A 157 4.60 5.23 -3.02
N GLN A 158 5.51 5.96 -3.65
CA GLN A 158 5.41 7.41 -3.75
C GLN A 158 4.10 7.82 -4.45
N PRO A 159 3.50 8.96 -4.09
CA PRO A 159 2.32 9.47 -4.77
C PRO A 159 2.53 9.57 -6.28
N GLN A 160 1.50 9.17 -7.06
CA GLN A 160 1.53 9.19 -8.52
C GLN A 160 2.56 8.25 -9.18
N TYR A 161 3.11 7.28 -8.47
CA TYR A 161 3.96 6.25 -9.07
C TYR A 161 3.18 5.42 -10.08
N ARG A 162 3.74 5.26 -11.27
CA ARG A 162 3.08 4.60 -12.41
C ARG A 162 3.51 3.16 -12.63
N TRP A 163 4.08 2.54 -11.63
CA TRP A 163 4.57 1.16 -11.65
C TRP A 163 5.64 0.89 -12.72
N ILE A 164 6.45 1.91 -13.03
CA ILE A 164 7.57 1.85 -13.96
C ILE A 164 8.72 2.72 -13.44
N GLY A 165 9.95 2.21 -13.59
CA GLY A 165 11.16 2.87 -13.15
C GLY A 165 11.47 2.70 -11.65
N PRO A 166 12.54 3.33 -11.17
CA PRO A 166 12.95 3.27 -9.77
C PRO A 166 12.02 4.11 -8.89
N THR A 167 11.71 3.59 -7.71
CA THR A 167 10.91 4.31 -6.71
C THR A 167 11.26 3.86 -5.30
N VAL A 168 10.77 4.59 -4.31
CA VAL A 168 10.86 4.25 -2.89
C VAL A 168 9.48 3.84 -2.38
N PHE A 169 9.42 2.70 -1.72
CA PHE A 169 8.25 2.21 -1.02
C PHE A 169 8.39 2.47 0.48
N ARG A 170 7.33 2.96 1.08
CA ARG A 170 7.22 3.07 2.54
C ARG A 170 6.46 1.86 3.05
N GLY A 171 7.07 1.10 3.97
CA GLY A 171 6.47 -0.03 4.67
C GLY A 171 6.12 0.35 6.11
N GLU A 172 4.87 0.13 6.52
CA GLU A 172 4.45 0.18 7.92
C GLU A 172 4.39 -1.24 8.46
N ILE A 173 5.35 -1.59 9.31
CA ILE A 173 5.41 -2.88 9.99
C ILE A 173 4.43 -2.83 11.16
N ARG A 174 3.45 -3.71 11.15
CA ARG A 174 2.41 -3.83 12.16
C ARG A 174 2.50 -5.19 12.83
N VAL A 175 2.34 -5.20 14.15
CA VAL A 175 2.22 -6.41 14.96
C VAL A 175 0.95 -6.29 15.79
N ASP A 176 0.08 -7.27 15.70
CA ASP A 176 -1.25 -7.29 16.33
C ASP A 176 -2.10 -6.05 15.97
N GLY A 177 -1.96 -5.57 14.71
CA GLY A 177 -2.67 -4.40 14.18
C GLY A 177 -2.02 -3.04 14.47
N ASP A 178 -1.10 -2.96 15.44
CA ASP A 178 -0.40 -1.73 15.84
C ASP A 178 0.85 -1.48 14.98
N VAL A 179 1.06 -0.24 14.56
CA VAL A 179 2.30 0.16 13.86
C VAL A 179 3.46 0.17 14.85
N LYS A 180 4.40 -0.75 14.69
CA LYS A 180 5.62 -0.84 15.52
C LYS A 180 6.81 -0.12 14.87
N ARG A 181 6.90 -0.11 13.54
CA ARG A 181 8.01 0.56 12.82
C ARG A 181 7.60 0.96 11.41
N SER A 182 8.18 2.06 10.93
CA SER A 182 8.12 2.44 9.52
C SER A 182 9.51 2.30 8.89
N ILE A 183 9.54 1.78 7.67
CA ILE A 183 10.75 1.57 6.88
C ILE A 183 10.57 2.13 5.49
N THR A 184 11.67 2.26 4.77
CA THR A 184 11.67 2.60 3.35
C THR A 184 12.56 1.64 2.61
N MET A 185 12.07 1.10 1.50
CA MET A 185 12.83 0.23 0.60
C MET A 185 12.75 0.77 -0.82
N LYS A 186 13.82 0.58 -1.57
CA LYS A 186 13.84 0.95 -2.97
C LYS A 186 13.56 -0.27 -3.82
N ALA A 187 12.81 -0.05 -4.89
CA ALA A 187 12.64 -1.05 -5.93
C ALA A 187 12.60 -0.38 -7.30
N LYS A 188 12.93 -1.15 -8.32
CA LYS A 188 12.84 -0.76 -9.71
C LYS A 188 11.94 -1.76 -10.41
N VAL A 189 10.95 -1.25 -11.11
CA VAL A 189 10.06 -2.02 -11.97
C VAL A 189 10.37 -1.65 -13.42
N ASP A 190 10.63 -2.64 -14.24
CA ASP A 190 10.68 -2.48 -15.69
C ASP A 190 9.65 -3.41 -16.34
N ALA A 191 9.09 -2.98 -17.45
CA ALA A 191 8.18 -3.79 -18.23
C ALA A 191 8.52 -3.66 -19.71
N LEU A 192 8.48 -4.79 -20.41
CA LEU A 192 8.57 -4.82 -21.85
C LEU A 192 7.18 -4.62 -22.44
N ALA A 193 7.03 -3.70 -23.35
CA ALA A 193 5.79 -3.51 -24.10
C ALA A 193 6.06 -3.44 -25.60
N ASP A 194 5.07 -3.89 -26.35
CA ASP A 194 5.06 -3.73 -27.79
C ASP A 194 4.79 -2.26 -28.11
N VAL A 195 5.77 -1.61 -28.74
CA VAL A 195 5.70 -0.19 -29.12
C VAL A 195 5.99 -0.04 -30.62
N LEU A 196 5.44 1.01 -31.23
CA LEU A 196 5.68 1.30 -32.62
C LEU A 196 6.96 2.08 -32.81
N VAL A 197 7.86 1.53 -33.61
CA VAL A 197 9.18 2.06 -33.93
C VAL A 197 9.27 2.34 -35.43
N THR A 198 9.89 3.44 -35.82
CA THR A 198 10.11 3.78 -37.23
C THR A 198 11.14 2.86 -37.86
N THR A 199 10.85 2.38 -39.09
CA THR A 199 11.80 1.58 -39.90
C THR A 199 12.78 2.45 -40.66
N MET A 200 12.40 3.71 -40.97
CA MET A 200 13.16 4.71 -41.69
C MET A 200 12.88 6.12 -41.18
N ASP A 201 13.67 7.08 -41.64
CA ASP A 201 13.42 8.50 -41.34
C ASP A 201 12.09 8.97 -41.95
N ILE A 202 11.24 9.55 -41.11
CA ILE A 202 9.98 10.16 -41.51
C ILE A 202 10.12 11.68 -41.43
N PRO A 203 10.25 12.38 -42.58
CA PRO A 203 10.34 13.84 -42.58
C PRO A 203 9.06 14.50 -42.08
N ARG A 204 9.17 15.71 -41.53
CA ARG A 204 8.02 16.53 -41.15
C ARG A 204 7.03 16.66 -42.30
N GLY A 205 5.75 16.45 -41.99
CA GLY A 205 4.64 16.57 -42.96
C GLY A 205 4.42 15.34 -43.84
N LYS A 206 5.27 14.31 -43.74
CA LYS A 206 5.06 13.04 -44.44
C LYS A 206 3.91 12.28 -43.78
N LEU A 207 3.02 11.73 -44.61
CA LEU A 207 1.97 10.80 -44.15
C LEU A 207 2.62 9.50 -43.68
N ILE A 208 2.22 9.03 -42.54
CA ILE A 208 2.71 7.77 -41.92
C ILE A 208 1.92 6.60 -42.51
N THR A 209 2.63 5.64 -43.05
CA THR A 209 2.08 4.42 -43.63
C THR A 209 2.49 3.19 -42.83
N PRO A 210 1.80 2.05 -42.95
CA PRO A 210 2.17 0.84 -42.24
C PRO A 210 3.59 0.36 -42.49
N SER A 211 4.16 0.67 -43.66
CA SER A 211 5.56 0.30 -44.03
C SER A 211 6.62 1.17 -43.35
N ASP A 212 6.25 2.33 -42.82
CA ASP A 212 7.17 3.24 -42.12
C ASP A 212 7.41 2.84 -40.68
N VAL A 213 6.66 1.87 -40.15
CA VAL A 213 6.67 1.47 -38.73
C VAL A 213 6.69 -0.04 -38.57
N GLN A 214 7.24 -0.50 -37.44
CA GLN A 214 7.21 -1.89 -37.01
C GLN A 214 6.95 -1.97 -35.51
N VAL A 215 6.42 -3.09 -35.07
CA VAL A 215 6.23 -3.37 -33.65
C VAL A 215 7.52 -3.94 -33.09
N GLU A 216 8.02 -3.38 -32.00
CA GLU A 216 9.16 -3.89 -31.26
C GLU A 216 8.88 -3.91 -29.76
N LYS A 217 9.36 -4.96 -29.07
CA LYS A 217 9.38 -4.98 -27.61
C LYS A 217 10.47 -4.04 -27.09
N ARG A 218 10.08 -3.07 -26.27
CA ARG A 218 10.99 -2.10 -25.66
C ARG A 218 10.72 -1.97 -24.18
N SER A 219 11.81 -1.75 -23.40
CA SER A 219 11.73 -1.42 -21.98
C SER A 219 11.03 -0.08 -21.78
N LEU A 220 9.96 -0.07 -21.01
CA LEU A 220 9.19 1.13 -20.68
C LEU A 220 9.92 2.03 -19.68
N ALA A 221 10.82 1.49 -18.85
CA ALA A 221 11.61 2.28 -17.90
C ALA A 221 12.53 3.28 -18.63
N ASN A 222 12.96 2.95 -19.85
CA ASN A 222 13.80 3.80 -20.69
C ASN A 222 12.99 4.79 -21.54
N LEU A 223 11.67 4.67 -21.56
CA LEU A 223 10.79 5.56 -22.31
C LEU A 223 10.20 6.64 -21.40
N ARG A 224 10.14 7.87 -21.90
CA ARG A 224 9.43 8.93 -21.18
C ARG A 224 7.95 8.60 -21.14
N THR A 225 7.40 8.56 -19.96
CA THR A 225 6.02 8.14 -19.68
C THR A 225 5.00 8.91 -20.54
N GLY A 226 4.07 8.17 -21.13
CA GLY A 226 3.01 8.71 -22.02
C GLY A 226 3.52 9.16 -23.38
N SER A 227 4.70 8.69 -23.82
CA SER A 227 5.34 9.11 -25.05
C SER A 227 5.54 7.99 -26.08
N TYR A 228 4.70 6.97 -26.06
CA TYR A 228 4.73 5.89 -27.05
C TYR A 228 3.32 5.52 -27.50
N VAL A 229 3.22 5.00 -28.71
CA VAL A 229 1.98 4.50 -29.33
C VAL A 229 2.11 2.98 -29.46
N THR A 230 1.05 2.27 -29.10
CA THR A 230 0.95 0.80 -29.16
C THR A 230 0.12 0.33 -30.35
N GLU A 231 -0.86 1.12 -30.74
CA GLU A 231 -1.83 0.74 -31.78
C GLU A 231 -1.47 1.37 -33.13
N LEU A 232 -1.41 0.56 -34.17
CA LEU A 232 -1.06 1.00 -35.51
C LEU A 232 -2.12 1.97 -36.09
N GLU A 233 -3.37 1.77 -35.72
CA GLU A 233 -4.50 2.59 -36.16
C GLU A 233 -4.39 4.03 -35.70
N ASP A 234 -3.74 4.27 -34.57
CA ASP A 234 -3.52 5.62 -34.03
C ASP A 234 -2.45 6.41 -34.80
N LEU A 235 -1.62 5.71 -35.59
CA LEU A 235 -0.55 6.33 -36.38
C LEU A 235 -0.86 6.43 -37.84
N VAL A 236 -1.42 5.37 -38.44
CA VAL A 236 -1.63 5.30 -39.88
C VAL A 236 -2.65 6.35 -40.34
N GLY A 237 -2.29 7.08 -41.37
CA GLY A 237 -3.11 8.19 -41.88
C GLY A 237 -2.87 9.52 -41.16
N ASN A 238 -2.03 9.56 -40.15
CA ASN A 238 -1.55 10.80 -39.55
C ASN A 238 -0.26 11.29 -40.24
N THR A 239 0.11 12.54 -40.02
CA THR A 239 1.34 13.15 -40.54
C THR A 239 2.34 13.42 -39.44
N ALA A 240 3.62 13.27 -39.75
CA ALA A 240 4.69 13.63 -38.82
C ALA A 240 4.73 15.15 -38.57
N ARG A 241 4.58 15.57 -37.32
CA ARG A 241 4.68 16.97 -36.89
C ARG A 241 6.12 17.48 -36.90
N SER A 242 7.08 16.62 -36.66
CA SER A 242 8.53 16.83 -36.72
C SER A 242 9.18 15.65 -37.41
N THR A 243 10.42 15.76 -37.83
CA THR A 243 11.18 14.61 -38.33
C THR A 243 11.31 13.57 -37.22
N ILE A 244 11.02 12.30 -37.51
CA ILE A 244 11.18 11.14 -36.67
C ILE A 244 12.26 10.28 -37.31
N PHE A 245 13.32 9.98 -36.56
CA PHE A 245 14.46 9.25 -37.11
C PHE A 245 14.22 7.74 -37.07
N ALA A 246 14.87 6.99 -37.93
CA ALA A 246 14.83 5.53 -37.97
C ALA A 246 15.18 4.92 -36.63
N GLY A 247 14.46 3.87 -36.21
CA GLY A 247 14.64 3.19 -34.94
C GLY A 247 14.09 3.94 -33.71
N GLN A 248 13.43 5.08 -33.92
CA GLN A 248 12.85 5.86 -32.82
C GLN A 248 11.44 5.38 -32.50
N VAL A 249 11.13 5.26 -31.19
CA VAL A 249 9.77 5.03 -30.69
C VAL A 249 8.91 6.25 -30.97
N ILE A 250 7.75 6.03 -31.57
CA ILE A 250 6.86 7.12 -31.96
C ILE A 250 6.03 7.60 -30.79
N SER A 251 6.09 8.92 -30.55
CA SER A 251 5.29 9.58 -29.52
C SER A 251 4.00 10.15 -30.10
N PRO A 252 2.87 10.09 -29.37
CA PRO A 252 1.61 10.75 -29.81
C PRO A 252 1.77 12.24 -30.09
N ARG A 253 2.75 12.91 -29.47
CA ARG A 253 3.03 14.34 -29.71
C ARG A 253 3.73 14.63 -31.01
N GLN A 254 4.32 13.62 -31.64
CA GLN A 254 5.04 13.73 -32.90
C GLN A 254 4.14 13.56 -34.13
N VAL A 255 2.88 13.19 -33.92
CA VAL A 255 1.90 12.96 -34.99
C VAL A 255 0.74 13.92 -34.86
N VAL A 256 0.19 14.28 -36.00
CA VAL A 256 -0.99 15.13 -36.10
C VAL A 256 -1.88 14.61 -37.23
N PRO A 257 -3.20 14.84 -37.20
CA PRO A 257 -4.07 14.52 -38.30
C PRO A 257 -3.58 15.18 -39.58
N PRO A 258 -3.74 14.52 -40.73
CA PRO A 258 -3.33 15.10 -42.01
C PRO A 258 -4.12 16.39 -42.29
N GLN A 259 -3.41 17.41 -42.79
CA GLN A 259 -4.09 18.63 -43.24
C GLN A 259 -4.84 18.33 -44.54
N LEU A 260 -6.16 18.32 -44.45
CA LEU A 260 -7.04 18.08 -45.62
C LEU A 260 -7.31 19.36 -46.39
N VAL A 261 -7.26 20.49 -45.71
CA VAL A 261 -7.53 21.81 -46.32
C VAL A 261 -6.42 22.78 -45.96
N LYS A 262 -5.95 23.52 -46.96
CA LYS A 262 -4.95 24.59 -46.78
C LYS A 262 -5.62 25.97 -46.83
N ARG A 263 -4.96 26.95 -46.23
CA ARG A 263 -5.40 28.35 -46.31
C ARG A 263 -5.55 28.77 -47.78
N ASN A 264 -6.60 29.55 -48.10
CA ASN A 264 -7.01 30.00 -49.40
C ASN A 264 -7.50 28.89 -50.36
N GLN A 265 -7.72 27.69 -49.88
CA GLN A 265 -8.30 26.59 -50.63
C GLN A 265 -9.82 26.72 -50.68
N ALA A 266 -10.41 26.49 -51.88
CA ALA A 266 -11.86 26.37 -51.98
C ALA A 266 -12.36 25.09 -51.33
N VAL A 267 -13.38 25.19 -50.52
CA VAL A 267 -14.02 24.09 -49.80
C VAL A 267 -15.52 24.06 -50.04
N THR A 268 -16.11 22.88 -49.97
CA THR A 268 -17.56 22.72 -49.96
C THR A 268 -18.06 22.81 -48.53
N VAL A 269 -19.11 23.58 -48.32
CA VAL A 269 -19.75 23.74 -47.00
C VAL A 269 -21.13 23.13 -47.04
N GLU A 270 -21.46 22.35 -46.02
CA GLU A 270 -22.80 21.81 -45.78
C GLU A 270 -23.42 22.46 -44.56
N THR A 271 -24.62 23.04 -44.73
CA THR A 271 -25.41 23.61 -43.65
C THR A 271 -26.76 22.92 -43.60
N ARG A 272 -27.21 22.52 -42.42
CA ARG A 272 -28.54 21.94 -42.20
C ARG A 272 -29.45 22.98 -41.58
N ALA A 273 -30.57 23.26 -42.22
CA ALA A 273 -31.59 24.14 -41.68
C ALA A 273 -32.98 23.51 -41.87
N GLY A 274 -33.66 23.17 -40.77
CA GLY A 274 -35.03 22.70 -40.81
C GLY A 274 -35.27 21.45 -41.69
N GLY A 275 -34.28 20.51 -41.73
CA GLY A 275 -34.34 19.30 -42.56
C GLY A 275 -33.83 19.50 -44.02
N LEU A 276 -33.49 20.70 -44.43
CA LEU A 276 -32.89 21.00 -45.69
C LEU A 276 -31.36 20.93 -45.62
N LEU A 277 -30.70 20.26 -46.57
CA LEU A 277 -29.25 20.24 -46.71
C LEU A 277 -28.84 21.23 -47.80
N ILE A 278 -28.15 22.27 -47.41
CA ILE A 278 -27.66 23.34 -48.32
C ILE A 278 -26.17 23.13 -48.52
N ARG A 279 -25.72 23.06 -49.76
CA ARG A 279 -24.30 23.03 -50.12
C ARG A 279 -23.92 24.36 -50.78
N SER A 280 -22.84 24.95 -50.29
CA SER A 280 -22.26 26.19 -50.82
C SER A 280 -20.74 26.06 -50.95
N ARG A 281 -20.13 26.99 -51.68
CA ARG A 281 -18.67 27.11 -51.79
C ARG A 281 -18.18 28.18 -50.83
N ALA A 282 -17.01 27.92 -50.21
CA ALA A 282 -16.33 28.91 -49.40
C ALA A 282 -14.80 28.81 -49.58
N VAL A 283 -14.08 29.77 -49.07
CA VAL A 283 -12.62 29.81 -49.07
C VAL A 283 -12.13 29.64 -47.64
N ALA A 284 -11.27 28.67 -47.41
CA ALA A 284 -10.65 28.42 -46.10
C ALA A 284 -9.70 29.56 -45.71
N LEU A 285 -9.87 30.14 -44.53
CA LEU A 285 -8.97 31.18 -43.98
C LEU A 285 -7.79 30.60 -43.18
N GLY A 286 -7.81 29.29 -42.90
CA GLY A 286 -6.76 28.56 -42.21
C GLY A 286 -6.49 27.19 -42.81
N ASN A 287 -5.53 26.48 -42.21
CA ASN A 287 -5.30 25.07 -42.48
C ASN A 287 -6.13 24.25 -41.48
N ALA A 288 -6.66 23.12 -41.91
CA ALA A 288 -7.38 22.21 -40.99
C ALA A 288 -7.24 20.76 -41.43
N GLY A 289 -7.20 19.87 -40.41
CA GLY A 289 -7.36 18.43 -40.55
C GLY A 289 -8.78 17.97 -40.27
N ALA A 290 -9.03 16.68 -40.43
CA ALA A 290 -10.35 16.09 -40.14
C ALA A 290 -10.75 16.30 -38.66
N GLY A 291 -11.98 16.75 -38.43
CA GLY A 291 -12.51 17.03 -37.09
C GLY A 291 -12.08 18.38 -36.50
N GLU A 292 -11.23 19.13 -37.19
CA GLU A 292 -10.82 20.48 -36.76
C GLU A 292 -11.82 21.56 -37.20
N VAL A 293 -11.89 22.58 -36.35
CA VAL A 293 -12.70 23.78 -36.65
C VAL A 293 -11.99 24.66 -37.64
N LEU A 294 -12.66 25.03 -38.70
CA LEU A 294 -12.14 25.86 -39.81
C LEU A 294 -12.98 27.13 -40.01
N THR A 295 -12.30 28.25 -40.01
CA THR A 295 -12.92 29.53 -40.44
C THR A 295 -12.92 29.61 -41.93
N CYS A 296 -14.08 29.87 -42.52
CA CYS A 296 -14.30 29.97 -43.94
C CYS A 296 -14.89 31.34 -44.31
N LEU A 297 -14.58 31.81 -45.48
CA LEU A 297 -15.12 33.05 -46.06
C LEU A 297 -16.05 32.68 -47.22
N ASN A 298 -17.28 33.18 -47.19
CA ASN A 298 -18.15 33.12 -48.36
C ASN A 298 -17.67 34.12 -49.43
N PRO A 299 -17.30 33.66 -50.63
CA PRO A 299 -16.75 34.56 -51.65
C PRO A 299 -17.74 35.63 -52.17
N ASP A 300 -19.05 35.35 -52.11
CA ASP A 300 -20.10 36.23 -52.63
C ASP A 300 -20.52 37.28 -51.59
N SER A 301 -20.85 36.84 -50.37
CA SER A 301 -21.32 37.73 -49.31
C SER A 301 -20.20 38.39 -48.50
N LYS A 302 -18.95 37.91 -48.63
CA LYS A 302 -17.78 38.34 -47.83
C LYS A 302 -17.95 38.12 -46.33
N GLN A 303 -18.87 37.26 -45.94
CA GLN A 303 -19.08 36.92 -44.53
C GLN A 303 -18.19 35.73 -44.14
N GLU A 304 -17.61 35.83 -42.93
CA GLU A 304 -16.88 34.75 -42.31
C GLU A 304 -17.82 33.90 -41.47
N PHE A 305 -17.60 32.59 -41.47
CA PHE A 305 -18.29 31.64 -40.65
C PHE A 305 -17.35 30.50 -40.24
N VAL A 306 -17.77 29.75 -39.24
CA VAL A 306 -16.98 28.66 -38.65
C VAL A 306 -17.72 27.34 -38.83
N GLY A 307 -17.00 26.31 -39.23
CA GLY A 307 -17.55 24.96 -39.35
C GLY A 307 -16.51 23.91 -39.04
N THR A 308 -16.95 22.67 -38.82
CA THR A 308 -16.08 21.52 -38.55
C THR A 308 -15.76 20.78 -39.84
N LEU A 309 -14.46 20.56 -40.12
CA LEU A 309 -14.01 19.86 -41.33
C LEU A 309 -14.20 18.34 -41.16
N ARG A 310 -14.98 17.74 -42.02
CA ARG A 310 -15.21 16.29 -42.06
C ARG A 310 -14.08 15.58 -42.83
N LYS A 311 -13.91 14.26 -42.60
CA LYS A 311 -12.84 13.43 -43.25
C LYS A 311 -12.88 13.45 -44.79
N ASP A 312 -14.03 13.73 -45.40
CA ASP A 312 -14.21 13.85 -46.84
C ASP A 312 -13.92 15.25 -47.43
N GLY A 313 -13.40 16.15 -46.58
CA GLY A 313 -13.03 17.51 -46.98
C GLY A 313 -14.20 18.50 -47.01
N ILE A 314 -15.37 18.12 -46.52
CA ILE A 314 -16.56 18.99 -46.44
C ILE A 314 -16.59 19.66 -45.07
N VAL A 315 -16.84 20.97 -45.07
CA VAL A 315 -17.02 21.75 -43.82
C VAL A 315 -18.51 21.74 -43.45
N VAL A 316 -18.82 21.28 -42.28
CA VAL A 316 -20.19 21.24 -41.74
C VAL A 316 -20.39 22.43 -40.81
N VAL A 317 -21.44 23.20 -41.06
CA VAL A 317 -21.89 24.31 -40.20
C VAL A 317 -23.20 23.89 -39.58
N GLU A 318 -23.23 23.90 -38.24
CA GLU A 318 -24.42 23.63 -37.44
C GLU A 318 -25.28 24.89 -37.24
#